data_fdf97b492aebdc656903598fe994e736
#
_entry.id   fdf97b492aebdc656903598fe994e736
#
_cell.length_a   1.000
_cell.length_b   1.000
_cell.length_c   1.000
_cell.angle_alpha   90.00
_cell.angle_beta   90.00
_cell.angle_gamma   90.00
#
_symmetry.space_group_name_H-M   'P 1'
#
loop_
_entity.id
_entity.type
_entity.pdbx_description
1 polymer ?
#
loop_
_entity_poly.entity_id
_entity_poly.type
_entity_poly.pdbx_seq_one_letter_code
_entity_poly.pdbx_strand_id
1 'polypeptide(L)'
;MLERSLEVPVVVDLWAEWCGPCKQLSPVLERLAAEGRGTWILAKVDVDANPRIAQAFGVQSIPMVVAVVGGQPLQLFNGALPEPQIRQTIDSMIDQLRDRMPGITAAERTAAEPDSR
;
A
#
# COMPACT_ATOMS: atom_id res chain seq x y z
N MET A 1 2.27 -11.80 -2.92
CA MET A 1 2.15 -10.35 -3.28
C MET A 1 1.46 -10.15 -4.62
N LEU A 2 1.99 -10.73 -5.72
CA LEU A 2 1.44 -10.48 -7.05
C LEU A 2 0.03 -11.04 -7.23
N GLU A 3 -0.26 -12.20 -6.65
CA GLU A 3 -1.58 -12.81 -6.77
C GLU A 3 -2.67 -11.95 -6.13
N ARG A 4 -2.37 -11.38 -4.95
CA ARG A 4 -3.34 -10.52 -4.26
C ARG A 4 -3.57 -9.21 -5.02
N SER A 5 -2.57 -8.75 -5.78
CA SER A 5 -2.70 -7.51 -6.55
C SER A 5 -3.71 -7.62 -7.69
N LEU A 6 -4.17 -8.82 -8.01
CA LEU A 6 -5.26 -9.02 -8.99
C LEU A 6 -6.63 -8.72 -8.37
N GLU A 7 -6.73 -8.77 -7.05
CA GLU A 7 -7.99 -8.55 -6.35
C GLU A 7 -8.11 -7.14 -5.77
N VAL A 8 -7.03 -6.69 -5.12
CA VAL A 8 -6.95 -5.36 -4.50
C VAL A 8 -5.55 -4.82 -4.70
N PRO A 9 -5.35 -3.49 -4.62
CA PRO A 9 -4.00 -2.94 -4.70
C PRO A 9 -3.16 -3.42 -3.52
N VAL A 10 -1.89 -3.72 -3.78
CA VAL A 10 -0.92 -4.03 -2.74
C VAL A 10 0.02 -2.82 -2.65
N VAL A 11 -0.02 -2.13 -1.52
CA VAL A 11 0.83 -0.96 -1.28
C VAL A 11 2.11 -1.45 -0.62
N VAL A 12 3.23 -1.25 -1.31
CA VAL A 12 4.54 -1.72 -0.86
C VAL A 12 5.28 -0.55 -0.22
N ASP A 13 5.62 -0.71 1.05
CA ASP A 13 6.40 0.26 1.84
C ASP A 13 7.86 -0.20 1.84
N LEU A 14 8.68 0.47 1.05
CA LEU A 14 10.11 0.15 0.94
C LEU A 14 10.86 0.98 1.98
N TRP A 15 11.45 0.30 2.95
CA TRP A 15 12.03 0.89 4.15
C TRP A 15 13.35 0.22 4.54
N ALA A 16 14.04 0.79 5.53
CA ALA A 16 15.24 0.19 6.13
C ALA A 16 15.35 0.61 7.60
N GLU A 17 16.07 -0.19 8.38
CA GLU A 17 16.27 0.07 9.81
C GLU A 17 16.94 1.42 10.08
N TRP A 18 17.86 1.83 9.21
CA TRP A 18 18.62 3.06 9.37
C TRP A 18 17.84 4.30 8.89
N CYS A 19 16.67 4.13 8.33
CA CYS A 19 15.89 5.21 7.72
C CYS A 19 14.98 5.85 8.77
N GLY A 20 15.34 7.05 9.24
CA GLY A 20 14.52 7.79 10.21
C GLY A 20 13.12 8.10 9.71
N PRO A 21 12.98 8.72 8.50
CA PRO A 21 11.65 9.02 7.96
C PRO A 21 10.77 7.79 7.75
N CYS A 22 11.38 6.63 7.44
CA CYS A 22 10.62 5.40 7.28
C CYS A 22 9.93 5.00 8.59
N LYS A 23 10.60 5.23 9.72
CA LYS A 23 10.04 4.89 11.04
C LYS A 23 8.85 5.75 11.41
N GLN A 24 8.74 6.94 10.81
CA GLN A 24 7.57 7.80 10.99
C GLN A 24 6.45 7.43 10.03
N LEU A 25 6.80 7.03 8.81
CA LEU A 25 5.83 6.73 7.77
C LEU A 25 5.15 5.39 7.97
N SER A 26 5.92 4.35 8.30
CA SER A 26 5.38 2.99 8.35
C SER A 26 4.20 2.84 9.31
N PRO A 27 4.24 3.40 10.54
CA PRO A 27 3.08 3.32 11.42
C PRO A 27 1.82 3.98 10.86
N VAL A 28 1.98 5.07 10.11
CA VAL A 28 0.84 5.74 9.45
C VAL A 28 0.21 4.82 8.42
N LEU A 29 1.03 4.19 7.58
CA LEU A 29 0.54 3.25 6.58
C LEU A 29 -0.14 2.05 7.22
N GLU A 30 0.40 1.54 8.31
CA GLU A 30 -0.20 0.41 9.04
C GLU A 30 -1.58 0.78 9.57
N ARG A 31 -1.73 1.98 10.14
CA ARG A 31 -3.02 2.45 10.64
C ARG A 31 -4.02 2.64 9.50
N LEU A 32 -3.58 3.24 8.40
CA LEU A 32 -4.45 3.45 7.25
C LEU A 32 -4.87 2.13 6.61
N ALA A 33 -3.99 1.13 6.60
CA ALA A 33 -4.33 -0.20 6.08
C ALA A 33 -5.42 -0.85 6.95
N ALA A 34 -5.32 -0.71 8.27
CA ALA A 34 -6.33 -1.23 9.17
C ALA A 34 -7.68 -0.55 8.94
N GLU A 35 -7.67 0.77 8.74
CA GLU A 35 -8.89 1.51 8.43
C GLU A 35 -9.49 1.12 7.09
N GLY A 36 -8.64 0.70 6.14
CA GLY A 36 -9.09 0.30 4.81
C GLY A 36 -9.85 -1.02 4.75
N ARG A 37 -9.77 -1.83 5.80
CA ARG A 37 -10.54 -3.07 5.98
C ARG A 37 -10.51 -3.98 4.75
N GLY A 38 -9.30 -4.20 4.21
CA GLY A 38 -9.11 -5.12 3.11
C GLY A 38 -9.31 -4.53 1.71
N THR A 39 -9.63 -3.23 1.61
CA THR A 39 -9.73 -2.59 0.30
C THR A 39 -8.37 -2.46 -0.37
N TRP A 40 -7.30 -2.53 0.42
CA TRP A 40 -5.93 -2.60 -0.06
C TRP A 40 -5.08 -3.29 1.01
N ILE A 41 -3.93 -3.78 0.60
CA ILE A 41 -3.04 -4.55 1.47
C ILE A 41 -1.72 -3.82 1.58
N LEU A 42 -1.15 -3.77 2.78
CA LEU A 42 0.16 -3.21 3.01
C LEU A 42 1.19 -4.33 3.06
N ALA A 43 2.24 -4.21 2.27
CA ALA A 43 3.40 -5.10 2.31
C ALA A 43 4.63 -4.26 2.63
N LYS A 44 5.28 -4.55 3.75
CA LYS A 44 6.51 -3.85 4.14
C LYS A 44 7.71 -4.63 3.63
N VAL A 45 8.60 -3.95 2.93
CA VAL A 45 9.79 -4.57 2.35
C VAL A 45 11.04 -3.84 2.85
N ASP A 46 11.85 -4.53 3.64
CA ASP A 46 13.15 -4.04 4.08
C ASP A 46 14.12 -4.17 2.90
N VAL A 47 14.60 -3.03 2.39
CA VAL A 47 15.43 -3.02 1.18
C VAL A 47 16.80 -3.68 1.41
N ASP A 48 17.31 -3.66 2.63
CA ASP A 48 18.59 -4.31 2.95
C ASP A 48 18.46 -5.83 3.02
N ALA A 49 17.31 -6.30 3.51
CA ALA A 49 17.04 -7.74 3.58
C ALA A 49 16.56 -8.30 2.22
N ASN A 50 16.05 -7.45 1.33
CA ASN A 50 15.47 -7.85 0.06
C ASN A 50 15.99 -7.00 -1.10
N PRO A 51 17.32 -7.03 -1.36
CA PRO A 51 17.90 -6.14 -2.37
C PRO A 51 17.41 -6.39 -3.79
N ARG A 52 17.05 -7.64 -4.11
CA ARG A 52 16.53 -7.95 -5.45
C ARG A 52 15.15 -7.36 -5.67
N ILE A 53 14.31 -7.38 -4.63
CA ILE A 53 12.98 -6.78 -4.70
C ILE A 53 13.12 -5.27 -4.83
N ALA A 54 14.03 -4.66 -4.07
CA ALA A 54 14.29 -3.24 -4.16
C ALA A 54 14.72 -2.83 -5.57
N GLN A 55 15.61 -3.62 -6.18
CA GLN A 55 16.05 -3.36 -7.55
C GLN A 55 14.90 -3.50 -8.54
N ALA A 56 14.03 -4.49 -8.36
CA ALA A 56 12.89 -4.70 -9.25
C ALA A 56 11.93 -3.50 -9.24
N PHE A 57 11.80 -2.82 -8.09
CA PHE A 57 10.97 -1.62 -7.99
C PHE A 57 11.72 -0.35 -8.38
N GLY A 58 13.01 -0.44 -8.70
CA GLY A 58 13.80 0.71 -9.09
C GLY A 58 14.03 1.71 -7.97
N VAL A 59 14.19 1.22 -6.73
CA VAL A 59 14.36 2.08 -5.57
C VAL A 59 15.67 2.84 -5.65
N GLN A 60 15.59 4.17 -5.60
CA GLN A 60 16.75 5.05 -5.56
C GLN A 60 16.89 5.74 -4.20
N SER A 61 15.76 5.95 -3.53
CA SER A 61 15.76 6.58 -2.21
C SER A 61 14.58 6.03 -1.41
N ILE A 62 14.70 6.01 -0.10
CA ILE A 62 13.64 5.56 0.80
C ILE A 62 13.29 6.66 1.80
N PRO A 63 12.05 6.69 2.31
CA PRO A 63 10.98 5.77 2.00
C PRO A 63 10.46 5.93 0.56
N MET A 64 10.07 4.82 -0.03
CA MET A 64 9.42 4.82 -1.33
C MET A 64 8.18 3.94 -1.21
N VAL A 65 7.05 4.41 -1.70
CA VAL A 65 5.79 3.68 -1.62
C VAL A 65 5.27 3.43 -3.02
N VAL A 66 5.04 2.18 -3.33
CA VAL A 66 4.63 1.72 -4.66
C VAL A 66 3.37 0.88 -4.49
N ALA A 67 2.40 1.07 -5.39
CA ALA A 67 1.25 0.19 -5.46
C ALA A 67 1.48 -0.85 -6.54
N VAL A 68 1.19 -2.11 -6.23
CA VAL A 68 1.17 -3.17 -7.24
C VAL A 68 -0.30 -3.44 -7.56
N VAL A 69 -0.65 -3.23 -8.81
CA VAL A 69 -2.03 -3.33 -9.30
C VAL A 69 -2.03 -4.25 -10.52
N GLY A 70 -2.72 -5.39 -10.40
CA GLY A 70 -2.75 -6.36 -11.50
C GLY A 70 -1.36 -6.86 -11.88
N GLY A 71 -0.45 -6.96 -10.91
CA GLY A 71 0.92 -7.39 -11.15
C GLY A 71 1.85 -6.28 -11.63
N GLN A 72 1.37 -5.05 -11.80
CA GLN A 72 2.17 -3.94 -12.33
C GLN A 72 2.45 -2.93 -11.24
N PRO A 73 3.71 -2.45 -11.13
CA PRO A 73 4.05 -1.43 -10.13
C PRO A 73 3.61 -0.03 -10.58
N LEU A 74 3.15 0.75 -9.61
CA LEU A 74 2.77 2.14 -9.82
C LEU A 74 3.35 2.94 -8.65
N GLN A 75 4.28 3.83 -8.92
CA GLN A 75 4.89 4.64 -7.87
C GLN A 75 3.84 5.61 -7.31
N LEU A 76 3.65 5.59 -6.00
CA LEU A 76 2.72 6.49 -5.34
C LEU A 76 3.41 7.76 -4.84
N PHE A 77 4.48 7.61 -4.05
CA PHE A 77 5.24 8.77 -3.59
C PHE A 77 6.59 8.32 -3.04
N ASN A 78 7.51 9.29 -2.93
CA ASN A 78 8.79 9.13 -2.25
C ASN A 78 8.85 10.08 -1.06
N GLY A 79 9.54 9.66 -0.01
CA GLY A 79 9.69 10.46 1.19
C GLY A 79 8.49 10.40 2.11
N ALA A 80 8.65 10.93 3.32
CA ALA A 80 7.59 10.94 4.31
C ALA A 80 6.68 12.15 4.06
N LEU A 81 5.44 11.88 3.69
CA LEU A 81 4.42 12.91 3.51
C LEU A 81 3.58 13.04 4.78
N PRO A 82 2.95 14.20 5.00
CA PRO A 82 1.97 14.33 6.06
C PRO A 82 0.81 13.35 5.86
N GLU A 83 0.25 12.85 6.96
CA GLU A 83 -0.81 11.86 6.91
C GLU A 83 -1.99 12.24 6.01
N PRO A 84 -2.50 13.51 6.04
CA PRO A 84 -3.61 13.87 5.16
C PRO A 84 -3.31 13.67 3.69
N GLN A 85 -2.07 13.92 3.26
CA GLN A 85 -1.67 13.72 1.86
C GLN A 85 -1.56 12.25 1.53
N ILE A 86 -1.06 11.44 2.45
CA ILE A 86 -0.97 9.99 2.27
C ILE A 86 -2.38 9.41 2.14
N ARG A 87 -3.29 9.81 3.03
CA ARG A 87 -4.67 9.36 3.02
C ARG A 87 -5.34 9.71 1.69
N GLN A 88 -5.15 10.94 1.24
CA GLN A 88 -5.73 11.39 -0.03
C GLN A 88 -5.20 10.59 -1.22
N THR A 89 -3.90 10.31 -1.23
CA THR A 89 -3.28 9.53 -2.30
C THR A 89 -3.88 8.12 -2.36
N ILE A 90 -4.01 7.48 -1.21
CA ILE A 90 -4.57 6.13 -1.15
C ILE A 90 -6.05 6.13 -1.51
N ASP A 91 -6.82 7.07 -0.98
CA ASP A 91 -8.25 7.16 -1.27
C ASP A 91 -8.49 7.41 -2.75
N SER A 92 -7.70 8.28 -3.38
CA SER A 92 -7.80 8.54 -4.82
C SER A 92 -7.50 7.29 -5.64
N MET A 93 -6.47 6.54 -5.22
CA MET A 93 -6.13 5.29 -5.89
C MET A 93 -7.28 4.30 -5.80
N ILE A 94 -7.86 4.12 -4.62
CA ILE A 94 -8.99 3.22 -4.41
C ILE A 94 -10.18 3.64 -5.27
N ASP A 95 -10.51 4.93 -5.30
CA ASP A 95 -11.62 5.43 -6.11
C ASP A 95 -11.42 5.14 -7.59
N GLN A 96 -10.21 5.34 -8.10
CA GLN A 96 -9.90 5.10 -9.52
C GLN A 96 -9.96 3.62 -9.88
N LEU A 97 -9.63 2.75 -8.94
CA LEU A 97 -9.53 1.32 -9.20
C LEU A 97 -10.80 0.54 -8.85
N ARG A 98 -11.76 1.18 -8.19
CA ARG A 98 -12.94 0.48 -7.67
C ARG A 98 -13.67 -0.32 -8.74
N ASP A 99 -13.85 0.24 -9.91
CA ASP A 99 -14.56 -0.42 -10.99
C ASP A 99 -13.74 -1.48 -11.71
N ARG A 100 -12.42 -1.47 -11.51
CA ARG A 100 -11.50 -2.39 -12.19
C ARG A 100 -11.09 -3.56 -11.32
N MET A 101 -11.29 -3.44 -10.00
CA MET A 101 -10.82 -4.45 -9.05
C MET A 101 -11.99 -4.89 -8.17
N PRO A 102 -12.66 -5.98 -8.54
CA PRO A 102 -13.84 -6.45 -7.78
C PRO A 102 -13.56 -6.73 -6.30
N GLY A 103 -12.31 -7.02 -5.94
CA GLY A 103 -11.92 -7.24 -4.55
C GLY A 103 -12.13 -6.02 -3.68
N ILE A 104 -11.99 -4.80 -4.24
CA ILE A 104 -12.23 -3.57 -3.51
C ILE A 104 -13.71 -3.49 -3.11
N THR A 105 -14.60 -3.64 -4.06
CA THR A 105 -16.04 -3.59 -3.82
C THR A 105 -16.47 -4.71 -2.85
N ALA A 106 -15.91 -5.90 -3.02
CA ALA A 106 -16.21 -7.02 -2.12
C ALA A 106 -15.79 -6.70 -0.69
N ALA A 107 -14.61 -6.10 -0.50
CA ALA A 107 -14.11 -5.71 0.83
C ALA A 107 -14.99 -4.61 1.44
N GLU A 108 -15.37 -3.62 0.63
CA GLU A 108 -16.24 -2.54 1.09
C GLU A 108 -17.61 -3.07 1.51
N ARG A 109 -18.15 -3.99 0.74
CA ARG A 109 -19.43 -4.62 1.06
C ARG A 109 -19.36 -5.40 2.36
N THR A 110 -18.29 -6.19 2.56
CA THR A 110 -18.09 -6.94 3.78
C THR A 110 -17.95 -6.03 4.99
N ALA A 111 -17.19 -4.93 4.84
CA ALA A 111 -17.00 -3.98 5.93
C ALA A 111 -18.29 -3.24 6.30
N ALA A 112 -19.20 -3.04 5.33
CA ALA A 112 -20.47 -2.35 5.54
C ALA A 112 -21.54 -3.24 6.16
N GLU A 113 -21.41 -4.56 6.05
CA GLU A 113 -22.40 -5.49 6.61
C GLU A 113 -22.32 -5.54 8.12
N PRO A 114 -23.46 -5.63 8.83
CA PRO A 114 -23.43 -5.86 10.25
C PRO A 114 -22.76 -7.21 10.57
N ASP A 115 -22.05 -7.25 11.69
CA ASP A 115 -21.45 -8.49 12.13
C ASP A 115 -22.55 -9.43 12.61
N SER A 116 -22.72 -10.53 11.89
CA SER A 116 -23.76 -11.50 12.18
C SER A 116 -23.21 -12.76 12.85
N ARG A 117 -21.94 -12.77 13.17
CA ARG A 117 -21.29 -13.93 13.79
C ARG A 117 -21.36 -13.89 15.29
#